data_4bb83c1e4498d290b6e19fec0fc9979d
#
_entry.id   4bb83c1e4498d290b6e19fec0fc9979d
#
_cell.length_a   1.000
_cell.length_b   1.000
_cell.length_c   1.000
_cell.angle_alpha   90.00
_cell.angle_beta   90.00
_cell.angle_gamma   90.00
#
_symmetry.space_group_name_H-M   'P 1'
#
loop_
_entity.id
_entity.type
_entity.pdbx_description
1 polymer ?
#
loop_
_entity_poly.entity_id
_entity_poly.type
_entity_poly.pdbx_seq_one_letter_code
_entity_poly.pdbx_strand_id
1 'polypeptide(L)'
;LHRVDRRQRQMCIRDSSCYICSQYKDTYERYLDTFFYLWKNDESFRNKIINGKGFCLPHFGDLCEAADRKLSDKEKQEFYDCLLPVMEANMQRISEDVSWLVEKFDYRNKDADWKNSKDAIQRGMQKLKGGYPADPTYKMSK
;
A
#
# COMPACT_ATOMS: atom_id res chain seq x y z
N LEU A 1 11.04 -21.76 41.49
CA LEU A 1 10.59 -21.69 40.08
C LEU A 1 9.57 -20.57 39.96
N HIS A 2 10.03 -19.34 39.66
CA HIS A 2 9.16 -18.21 39.41
C HIS A 2 8.33 -18.46 38.16
N ARG A 3 7.03 -18.63 38.36
CA ARG A 3 6.03 -18.67 37.28
C ARG A 3 5.90 -17.25 36.75
N VAL A 4 6.65 -16.92 35.70
CA VAL A 4 6.54 -15.63 35.01
C VAL A 4 5.16 -15.56 34.37
N ASP A 5 4.33 -14.66 34.87
CA ASP A 5 2.96 -14.42 34.38
C ASP A 5 2.96 -14.12 32.89
N ARG A 6 2.00 -14.68 32.16
CA ARG A 6 1.82 -14.44 30.71
C ARG A 6 1.73 -12.95 30.37
N ARG A 7 1.18 -12.12 31.27
CA ARG A 7 1.12 -10.65 31.13
C ARG A 7 2.50 -10.01 31.15
N GLN A 8 3.41 -10.49 32.02
CA GLN A 8 4.79 -10.01 32.10
C GLN A 8 5.59 -10.38 30.84
N ARG A 9 5.37 -11.57 30.25
CA ARG A 9 5.98 -11.96 28.97
C ARG A 9 5.50 -11.08 27.82
N GLN A 10 4.22 -10.74 27.77
CA GLN A 10 3.69 -9.84 26.73
C GLN A 10 4.22 -8.41 26.88
N MET A 11 4.41 -7.93 28.09
CA MET A 11 5.04 -6.62 28.33
C MET A 11 6.52 -6.60 27.91
N CYS A 12 7.30 -7.61 28.30
CA CYS A 12 8.72 -7.70 27.91
C CYS A 12 8.93 -7.83 26.39
N ILE A 13 8.03 -8.50 25.67
CA ILE A 13 8.09 -8.61 24.21
C ILE A 13 7.69 -7.30 23.53
N ARG A 14 6.81 -6.49 24.13
CA ARG A 14 6.43 -5.17 23.60
C ARG A 14 7.49 -4.08 23.85
N ASP A 15 8.26 -4.19 24.93
CA ASP A 15 9.27 -3.21 25.29
C ASP A 15 10.65 -3.47 24.64
N SER A 16 10.91 -4.70 24.16
CA SER A 16 12.12 -5.01 23.42
C SER A 16 11.93 -4.78 21.93
N SER A 17 12.34 -3.61 21.44
CA SER A 17 12.42 -3.37 20.00
C SER A 17 13.50 -4.28 19.40
N CYS A 18 13.11 -5.13 18.44
CA CYS A 18 14.07 -5.88 17.64
C CYS A 18 14.93 -4.90 16.85
N TYR A 19 16.26 -5.06 16.89
CA TYR A 19 17.21 -4.20 16.17
C TYR A 19 16.87 -4.07 14.69
N ILE A 20 16.55 -5.19 14.02
CA ILE A 20 16.18 -5.19 12.59
C ILE A 20 14.90 -4.39 12.35
N CYS A 21 13.88 -4.58 13.21
CA CYS A 21 12.62 -3.84 13.10
C CYS A 21 12.83 -2.33 13.31
N SER A 22 13.73 -1.96 14.23
CA SER A 22 14.09 -0.55 14.47
C SER A 22 14.78 0.05 13.25
N GLN A 23 15.80 -0.62 12.69
CA GLN A 23 16.49 -0.17 11.48
C GLN A 23 15.56 -0.09 10.26
N TYR A 24 14.65 -1.04 10.13
CA TYR A 24 13.62 -1.00 9.09
C TYR A 24 12.74 0.23 9.22
N LYS A 25 12.25 0.50 10.44
CA LYS A 25 11.40 1.66 10.72
C LYS A 25 12.13 2.97 10.43
N ASP A 26 13.36 3.11 10.90
CA ASP A 26 14.18 4.32 10.69
C ASP A 26 14.45 4.55 9.19
N THR A 27 14.72 3.48 8.45
CA THR A 27 14.92 3.56 7.00
C THR A 27 13.63 3.92 6.28
N TYR A 28 12.50 3.35 6.70
CA TYR A 28 11.21 3.64 6.12
C TYR A 28 10.78 5.11 6.34
N GLU A 29 11.00 5.65 7.53
CA GLU A 29 10.76 7.08 7.80
C GLU A 29 11.57 7.99 6.87
N ARG A 30 12.84 7.64 6.55
CA ARG A 30 13.65 8.38 5.57
C ARG A 30 13.07 8.32 4.16
N TYR A 31 12.46 7.20 3.76
CA TYR A 31 11.74 7.13 2.49
C TYR A 31 10.54 8.07 2.46
N LEU A 32 9.77 8.13 3.54
CA LEU A 32 8.65 9.07 3.68
C LEU A 32 9.13 10.53 3.65
N ASP A 33 10.25 10.85 4.31
CA ASP A 33 10.87 12.17 4.24
C ASP A 33 11.25 12.55 2.79
N THR A 34 11.90 11.63 2.09
CA THR A 34 12.29 11.81 0.69
C THR A 34 11.08 11.97 -0.21
N PHE A 35 10.04 11.18 0.01
CA PHE A 35 8.78 11.27 -0.74
C PHE A 35 8.18 12.68 -0.63
N PHE A 36 8.00 13.20 0.59
CA PHE A 36 7.41 14.52 0.79
C PHE A 36 8.33 15.66 0.36
N TYR A 37 9.65 15.48 0.46
CA TYR A 37 10.60 16.43 -0.12
C TYR A 37 10.44 16.52 -1.64
N LEU A 38 10.38 15.38 -2.35
CA LEU A 38 10.16 15.34 -3.80
C LEU A 38 8.76 15.86 -4.17
N TRP A 39 7.74 15.52 -3.38
CA TRP A 39 6.40 16.04 -3.58
C TRP A 39 6.35 17.57 -3.58
N LYS A 40 7.10 18.20 -2.69
CA LYS A 40 7.17 19.67 -2.59
C LYS A 40 7.98 20.33 -3.71
N ASN A 41 9.06 19.70 -4.13
CA ASN A 41 10.10 20.36 -4.94
C ASN A 41 10.21 19.82 -6.38
N ASP A 42 9.58 18.68 -6.71
CA ASP A 42 9.70 18.06 -8.03
C ASP A 42 8.32 17.84 -8.67
N GLU A 43 8.01 18.68 -9.64
CA GLU A 43 6.77 18.58 -10.41
C GLU A 43 6.70 17.29 -11.25
N SER A 44 7.83 16.82 -11.77
CA SER A 44 7.91 15.56 -12.51
C SER A 44 7.52 14.37 -11.61
N PHE A 45 7.94 14.42 -10.37
CA PHE A 45 7.57 13.41 -9.37
C PHE A 45 6.06 13.46 -9.05
N ARG A 46 5.49 14.66 -8.83
CA ARG A 46 4.02 14.82 -8.66
C ARG A 46 3.25 14.24 -9.84
N ASN A 47 3.66 14.57 -11.04
CA ASN A 47 3.01 14.08 -12.26
C ASN A 47 3.07 12.55 -12.38
N LYS A 48 4.17 11.91 -11.99
CA LYS A 48 4.26 10.44 -11.93
C LYS A 48 3.26 9.83 -10.96
N ILE A 49 3.02 10.46 -9.82
CA ILE A 49 2.05 9.98 -8.82
C ILE A 49 0.62 10.16 -9.33
N ILE A 50 0.29 11.35 -9.86
CA ILE A 50 -1.05 11.69 -10.36
C ILE A 50 -1.43 10.78 -11.54
N ASN A 51 -0.50 10.50 -12.45
CA ASN A 51 -0.72 9.63 -13.60
C ASN A 51 -0.49 8.14 -13.27
N GLY A 52 -0.17 7.83 -12.04
CA GLY A 52 0.11 6.47 -11.58
C GLY A 52 -1.15 5.67 -11.25
N LYS A 53 -0.91 4.48 -10.70
CA LYS A 53 -1.98 3.59 -10.23
C LYS A 53 -2.24 3.72 -8.72
N GLY A 54 -1.76 4.80 -8.11
CA GLY A 54 -1.84 5.01 -6.66
C GLY A 54 -1.03 3.97 -5.87
N PHE A 55 -1.28 3.89 -4.58
CA PHE A 55 -0.55 3.06 -3.63
C PHE A 55 -1.40 1.87 -3.17
N CYS A 56 -0.79 0.86 -2.57
CA CYS A 56 -1.53 -0.15 -1.80
C CYS A 56 -2.07 0.49 -0.51
N LEU A 57 -3.13 -0.09 0.05
CA LEU A 57 -3.80 0.50 1.22
C LEU A 57 -2.87 0.70 2.43
N PRO A 58 -1.96 -0.24 2.79
CA PRO A 58 -1.00 0.02 3.87
C PRO A 58 -0.15 1.25 3.63
N HIS A 59 0.51 1.35 2.47
CA HIS A 59 1.34 2.51 2.16
C HIS A 59 0.53 3.81 1.99
N PHE A 60 -0.71 3.72 1.53
CA PHE A 60 -1.61 4.88 1.50
C PHE A 60 -1.90 5.38 2.92
N GLY A 61 -2.18 4.48 3.87
CA GLY A 61 -2.34 4.82 5.29
C GLY A 61 -1.08 5.49 5.87
N ASP A 62 0.10 4.88 5.63
CA ASP A 62 1.38 5.44 6.08
C ASP A 62 1.65 6.84 5.50
N LEU A 63 1.30 7.07 4.22
CA LEU A 63 1.42 8.38 3.59
C LEU A 63 0.46 9.41 4.20
N CYS A 64 -0.77 9.01 4.55
CA CYS A 64 -1.70 9.90 5.24
C CYS A 64 -1.18 10.31 6.62
N GLU A 65 -0.71 9.34 7.42
CA GLU A 65 -0.13 9.61 8.74
C GLU A 65 1.13 10.49 8.65
N ALA A 66 1.98 10.24 7.64
CA ALA A 66 3.17 11.05 7.43
C ALA A 66 2.83 12.46 6.92
N ALA A 67 1.80 12.61 6.08
CA ALA A 67 1.31 13.91 5.62
C ALA A 67 0.86 14.79 6.81
N ASP A 68 0.17 14.19 7.78
CA ASP A 68 -0.27 14.90 8.99
C ASP A 68 0.90 15.46 9.82
N ARG A 69 2.05 14.78 9.79
CA ARG A 69 3.24 15.20 10.55
C ARG A 69 4.18 16.13 9.77
N LYS A 70 4.20 16.03 8.42
CA LYS A 70 5.25 16.64 7.57
C LYS A 70 4.76 17.78 6.68
N LEU A 71 3.45 17.92 6.51
CA LEU A 71 2.85 18.94 5.65
C LEU A 71 2.10 19.98 6.50
N SER A 72 2.12 21.24 6.03
CA SER A 72 1.20 22.26 6.52
C SER A 72 -0.23 21.98 6.05
N ASP A 73 -1.23 22.58 6.67
CA ASP A 73 -2.62 22.34 6.33
C ASP A 73 -2.95 22.61 4.86
N LYS A 74 -2.34 23.64 4.27
CA LYS A 74 -2.50 23.95 2.84
C LYS A 74 -1.88 22.88 1.95
N GLU A 75 -0.63 22.51 2.22
CA GLU A 75 0.08 21.46 1.47
C GLU A 75 -0.61 20.10 1.59
N LYS A 76 -1.19 19.82 2.77
CA LYS A 76 -1.96 18.62 3.04
C LYS A 76 -3.22 18.56 2.19
N GLN A 77 -3.95 19.66 2.09
CA GLN A 77 -5.12 19.75 1.24
C GLN A 77 -4.75 19.51 -0.23
N GLU A 78 -3.71 20.19 -0.73
CA GLU A 78 -3.21 19.96 -2.10
C GLU A 78 -2.81 18.50 -2.35
N PHE A 79 -2.17 17.86 -1.36
CA PHE A 79 -1.77 16.46 -1.44
C PHE A 79 -2.98 15.52 -1.53
N TYR A 80 -3.99 15.72 -0.69
CA TYR A 80 -5.20 14.91 -0.71
C TYR A 80 -6.06 15.14 -1.95
N ASP A 81 -6.17 16.39 -2.41
CA ASP A 81 -6.90 16.73 -3.63
C ASP A 81 -6.30 16.04 -4.88
N CYS A 82 -5.00 15.79 -4.87
CA CYS A 82 -4.32 15.04 -5.92
C CYS A 82 -4.41 13.53 -5.73
N LEU A 83 -4.19 13.04 -4.51
CA LEU A 83 -4.02 11.60 -4.27
C LEU A 83 -5.33 10.84 -4.18
N LEU A 84 -6.37 11.42 -3.55
CA LEU A 84 -7.64 10.73 -3.36
C LEU A 84 -8.31 10.33 -4.69
N PRO A 85 -8.41 11.21 -5.70
CA PRO A 85 -8.99 10.83 -6.99
C PRO A 85 -8.21 9.69 -7.68
N VAL A 86 -6.87 9.68 -7.56
CA VAL A 86 -6.04 8.61 -8.11
C VAL A 86 -6.32 7.28 -7.41
N MET A 87 -6.44 7.29 -6.09
CA MET A 87 -6.75 6.10 -5.30
C MET A 87 -8.15 5.58 -5.62
N GLU A 88 -9.15 6.46 -5.66
CA GLU A 88 -10.54 6.13 -5.96
C GLU A 88 -10.70 5.52 -7.36
N ALA A 89 -10.18 6.19 -8.39
CA ALA A 89 -10.24 5.70 -9.76
C ALA A 89 -9.59 4.31 -9.93
N ASN A 90 -8.48 4.06 -9.24
CA ASN A 90 -7.82 2.76 -9.30
C ASN A 90 -8.53 1.68 -8.50
N MET A 91 -9.14 2.00 -7.36
CA MET A 91 -9.98 1.06 -6.60
C MET A 91 -11.22 0.71 -7.39
N GLN A 92 -11.87 1.69 -8.01
CA GLN A 92 -13.05 1.48 -8.86
C GLN A 92 -12.72 0.55 -10.03
N ARG A 93 -11.62 0.81 -10.75
CA ARG A 93 -11.16 -0.04 -11.85
C ARG A 93 -10.93 -1.49 -11.42
N ILE A 94 -10.27 -1.71 -10.27
CA ILE A 94 -10.04 -3.07 -9.75
C ILE A 94 -11.35 -3.73 -9.35
N SER A 95 -12.28 -2.98 -8.74
CA SER A 95 -13.60 -3.48 -8.36
C SER A 95 -14.39 -3.95 -9.59
N GLU A 96 -14.37 -3.17 -10.67
CA GLU A 96 -15.02 -3.54 -11.94
C GLU A 96 -14.41 -4.79 -12.56
N ASP A 97 -13.07 -4.88 -12.57
CA ASP A 97 -12.36 -6.05 -13.10
C ASP A 97 -12.65 -7.32 -12.29
N VAL A 98 -12.74 -7.21 -10.95
CA VAL A 98 -13.13 -8.32 -10.06
C VAL A 98 -14.60 -8.70 -10.25
N SER A 99 -15.49 -7.73 -10.35
CA SER A 99 -16.91 -7.97 -10.61
C SER A 99 -17.10 -8.70 -11.94
N TRP A 100 -16.41 -8.26 -13.00
CA TRP A 100 -16.44 -8.95 -14.28
C TRP A 100 -15.88 -10.37 -14.20
N LEU A 101 -14.83 -10.59 -13.43
CA LEU A 101 -14.31 -11.94 -13.19
C LEU A 101 -15.37 -12.85 -12.56
N VAL A 102 -16.10 -12.37 -11.57
CA VAL A 102 -17.18 -13.13 -10.91
C VAL A 102 -18.31 -13.43 -11.90
N GLU A 103 -18.76 -12.43 -12.67
CA GLU A 103 -19.79 -12.59 -13.69
C GLU A 103 -19.40 -13.58 -14.79
N LYS A 104 -18.09 -13.71 -15.07
CA LYS A 104 -17.56 -14.64 -16.07
C LYS A 104 -17.78 -16.11 -15.70
N PHE A 105 -17.96 -16.42 -14.41
CA PHE A 105 -18.31 -17.78 -13.96
C PHE A 105 -19.80 -18.12 -14.15
N ASP A 106 -20.67 -17.16 -14.51
CA ASP A 106 -22.01 -17.46 -14.94
C ASP A 106 -21.98 -18.13 -16.33
N TYR A 107 -22.72 -19.24 -16.50
CA TYR A 107 -22.78 -19.98 -17.76
C TYR A 107 -23.22 -19.12 -18.96
N ARG A 108 -24.01 -18.06 -18.71
CA ARG A 108 -24.47 -17.10 -19.72
C ARG A 108 -23.33 -16.28 -20.33
N ASN A 109 -22.25 -16.09 -19.57
CA ASN A 109 -21.11 -15.29 -19.96
C ASN A 109 -19.91 -16.16 -20.42
N LYS A 110 -20.10 -17.47 -20.61
CA LYS A 110 -19.03 -18.43 -20.93
C LYS A 110 -18.19 -17.99 -22.13
N ASP A 111 -18.83 -17.52 -23.19
CA ASP A 111 -18.18 -17.15 -24.45
C ASP A 111 -17.80 -15.65 -24.53
N ALA A 112 -18.13 -14.86 -23.49
CA ALA A 112 -17.77 -13.44 -23.42
C ALA A 112 -16.26 -13.24 -23.27
N ASP A 113 -15.74 -12.11 -23.74
CA ASP A 113 -14.32 -11.78 -23.57
C ASP A 113 -13.96 -11.58 -22.09
N TRP A 114 -12.76 -12.01 -21.70
CA TRP A 114 -12.24 -11.83 -20.33
C TRP A 114 -11.91 -10.38 -19.99
N LYS A 115 -11.73 -9.52 -20.99
CA LYS A 115 -11.27 -8.14 -20.78
C LYS A 115 -9.99 -8.14 -19.91
N ASN A 116 -9.94 -7.28 -18.90
CA ASN A 116 -8.80 -7.15 -17.96
C ASN A 116 -8.97 -7.97 -16.66
N SER A 117 -9.93 -8.92 -16.62
CA SER A 117 -10.28 -9.59 -15.37
C SER A 117 -9.40 -10.80 -14.99
N LYS A 118 -8.58 -11.33 -15.93
CA LYS A 118 -7.81 -12.56 -15.69
C LYS A 118 -6.88 -12.51 -14.46
N ASP A 119 -6.31 -11.37 -14.19
CA ASP A 119 -5.39 -11.11 -13.07
C ASP A 119 -6.00 -10.17 -12.00
N ALA A 120 -7.34 -9.98 -12.04
CA ALA A 120 -8.03 -9.04 -11.15
C ALA A 120 -7.86 -9.38 -9.68
N ILE A 121 -7.87 -10.67 -9.31
CA ILE A 121 -7.67 -11.13 -7.92
C ILE A 121 -6.27 -10.76 -7.44
N GLN A 122 -5.24 -11.06 -8.23
CA GLN A 122 -3.84 -10.76 -7.88
C GLN A 122 -3.64 -9.25 -7.69
N ARG A 123 -4.18 -8.45 -8.62
CA ARG A 123 -4.14 -6.97 -8.51
C ARG A 123 -4.91 -6.45 -7.30
N GLY A 124 -6.07 -7.05 -7.01
CA GLY A 124 -6.84 -6.75 -5.80
C GLY A 124 -6.05 -7.05 -4.53
N MET A 125 -5.44 -8.22 -4.43
CA MET A 125 -4.61 -8.61 -3.29
C MET A 125 -3.38 -7.69 -3.14
N GLN A 126 -2.72 -7.33 -4.24
CA GLN A 126 -1.61 -6.37 -4.24
C GLN A 126 -2.06 -5.00 -3.73
N LYS A 127 -3.23 -4.54 -4.16
CA LYS A 127 -3.79 -3.26 -3.71
C LYS A 127 -4.12 -3.26 -2.22
N LEU A 128 -4.64 -4.38 -1.71
CA LEU A 128 -5.03 -4.51 -0.31
C LEU A 128 -3.83 -4.68 0.63
N LYS A 129 -2.80 -5.44 0.22
CA LYS A 129 -1.69 -5.86 1.12
C LYS A 129 -0.29 -5.42 0.71
N GLY A 130 -0.12 -4.88 -0.50
CA GLY A 130 1.16 -4.38 -0.99
C GLY A 130 2.01 -5.38 -1.77
N GLY A 131 2.03 -6.66 -1.43
CA GLY A 131 2.77 -7.69 -2.15
C GLY A 131 2.01 -8.23 -3.35
N TYR A 132 2.71 -8.64 -4.40
CA TYR A 132 2.11 -9.38 -5.50
C TYR A 132 2.15 -10.89 -5.18
N PRO A 133 1.02 -11.61 -5.13
CA PRO A 133 0.97 -12.99 -4.67
C PRO A 133 1.79 -13.98 -5.51
N ALA A 134 2.03 -13.62 -6.78
CA ALA A 134 2.82 -14.44 -7.70
C ALA A 134 4.32 -14.07 -7.71
N ASP A 135 4.73 -13.05 -6.95
CA ASP A 135 6.14 -12.73 -6.83
C ASP A 135 6.88 -13.90 -6.17
N PRO A 136 7.99 -14.37 -6.77
CA PRO A 136 8.79 -15.41 -6.14
C PRO A 136 9.31 -14.92 -4.79
N THR A 137 9.31 -15.79 -3.80
CA THR A 137 9.98 -15.51 -2.53
C THR A 137 11.42 -15.08 -2.82
N TYR A 138 11.87 -14.01 -2.15
CA TYR A 138 13.21 -13.45 -2.31
C TYR A 138 14.26 -14.57 -2.26
N LYS A 139 14.92 -14.80 -3.40
CA LYS A 139 16.05 -15.71 -3.48
C LYS A 139 17.32 -14.88 -3.23
N MET A 140 17.94 -15.09 -2.07
CA MET A 140 19.30 -14.58 -1.88
C MET A 140 20.18 -15.18 -2.98
N SER A 141 20.74 -14.33 -3.84
CA SER A 141 21.81 -14.74 -4.75
C SER A 141 22.98 -15.22 -3.88
N LYS A 142 23.41 -16.48 -4.10
CA LYS A 142 24.60 -17.03 -3.48
C LYS A 142 25.84 -16.31 -4.01
#